data_025289a14ed3dab5d220baa99738c511
#
_entry.id   025289a14ed3dab5d220baa99738c511
#
_cell.length_a   1.000
_cell.length_b   1.000
_cell.length_c   1.000
_cell.angle_alpha   90.00
_cell.angle_beta   90.00
_cell.angle_gamma   90.00
#
_symmetry.space_group_name_H-M   'P 1'
#
loop_
_entity.id
_entity.type
_entity.pdbx_description
1 polymer ?
#
loop_
_entity_poly.entity_id
_entity_poly.type
_entity_poly.pdbx_seq_one_letter_code
_entity_poly.pdbx_strand_id
1 'polypeptide(L)'
;MRRVLPLAAACWLICARAQEPVCKPYAPCYSKESIVSAASGAPELAPNTLASIYGQNLSYVTRAITPSDILAGMLPVSLEGSGVQVTVGGFYGHLYFVSPGQVNFLVPPNLLPGEVTIQLIREGTAGPAVRVRLKDAAPALFQLDSRTALASHHPDYSLVSDEAPARPGRWVLLWATGLGAVTPPALYGEIPTRAARLENLDKFKVLLDGTPVPRENIGYAGLAPSWSGLYQINLKIPDYAGPDPEIRLVAGENASPAGLRLPVLP
;
A
#
# COMPACT_ATOMS: atom_id res chain seq x y z
N MET A 1 -48.62 34.21 38.16
CA MET A 1 -47.32 34.19 37.39
C MET A 1 -46.63 32.87 37.63
N ARG A 2 -46.76 31.92 36.72
CA ARG A 2 -46.09 30.60 36.76
C ARG A 2 -44.83 30.69 35.89
N ARG A 3 -43.66 30.52 36.50
CA ARG A 3 -42.37 30.43 35.79
C ARG A 3 -42.20 29.02 35.25
N VAL A 4 -42.02 28.91 33.93
CA VAL A 4 -41.65 27.69 33.24
C VAL A 4 -40.12 27.64 33.14
N LEU A 5 -39.48 26.63 33.71
CA LEU A 5 -38.05 26.35 33.50
C LEU A 5 -37.88 25.55 32.17
N PRO A 6 -36.90 25.86 31.37
CA PRO A 6 -36.59 25.03 30.22
C PRO A 6 -35.76 23.80 30.66
N LEU A 7 -36.20 22.61 30.25
CA LEU A 7 -35.39 21.37 30.29
C LEU A 7 -34.25 21.49 29.28
N ALA A 8 -33.02 21.54 29.76
CA ALA A 8 -31.85 21.37 28.94
C ALA A 8 -31.66 19.86 28.66
N ALA A 9 -31.89 19.44 27.41
CA ALA A 9 -31.57 18.07 26.94
C ALA A 9 -30.06 17.97 26.78
N ALA A 10 -29.40 17.29 27.70
CA ALA A 10 -28.00 16.91 27.58
C ALA A 10 -27.86 15.76 26.53
N CYS A 11 -27.41 16.09 25.33
CA CYS A 11 -27.08 15.12 24.29
C CYS A 11 -25.76 14.46 24.68
N TRP A 12 -25.83 13.25 25.23
CA TRP A 12 -24.64 12.42 25.47
C TRP A 12 -24.16 11.87 24.12
N LEU A 13 -23.11 12.45 23.57
CA LEU A 13 -22.33 11.85 22.48
C LEU A 13 -21.67 10.59 23.03
N ILE A 14 -22.28 9.43 22.75
CA ILE A 14 -21.63 8.14 22.95
C ILE A 14 -20.55 8.03 21.87
N CYS A 15 -19.31 8.42 22.20
CA CYS A 15 -18.16 8.02 21.44
C CYS A 15 -18.07 6.49 21.50
N ALA A 16 -18.49 5.81 20.44
CA ALA A 16 -18.24 4.39 20.27
C ALA A 16 -16.70 4.20 20.20
N ARG A 17 -16.09 3.88 21.33
CA ARG A 17 -14.71 3.38 21.34
C ARG A 17 -14.69 2.10 20.51
N ALA A 18 -13.87 2.07 19.48
CA ALA A 18 -13.54 0.82 18.79
C ALA A 18 -13.11 -0.19 19.87
N GLN A 19 -13.82 -1.31 19.94
CA GLN A 19 -13.52 -2.36 20.91
C GLN A 19 -12.17 -2.95 20.53
N GLU A 20 -11.17 -2.78 21.42
CA GLU A 20 -9.88 -3.44 21.22
C GLU A 20 -10.10 -4.95 21.05
N PRO A 21 -9.39 -5.58 20.10
CA PRO A 21 -9.55 -7.01 19.87
C PRO A 21 -9.22 -7.76 21.17
N VAL A 22 -10.14 -8.62 21.62
CA VAL A 22 -9.89 -9.52 22.73
C VAL A 22 -8.93 -10.61 22.25
N CYS A 23 -7.65 -10.40 22.47
CA CYS A 23 -6.61 -11.32 22.06
C CYS A 23 -6.46 -12.46 23.07
N LYS A 24 -6.37 -13.69 22.56
CA LYS A 24 -6.02 -14.84 23.40
C LYS A 24 -4.55 -14.73 23.83
N PRO A 25 -4.21 -15.14 25.05
CA PRO A 25 -2.82 -15.18 25.49
C PRO A 25 -1.94 -15.94 24.48
N TYR A 26 -0.79 -15.37 24.15
CA TYR A 26 0.20 -15.94 23.23
C TYR A 26 -0.25 -16.13 21.76
N ALA A 27 -1.49 -15.84 21.42
CA ALA A 27 -1.94 -15.85 20.01
C ALA A 27 -1.54 -14.54 19.29
N PRO A 28 -1.42 -14.57 17.95
CA PRO A 28 -1.30 -13.34 17.17
C PRO A 28 -2.47 -12.40 17.47
N CYS A 29 -2.15 -11.11 17.70
CA CYS A 29 -3.11 -10.10 18.11
C CYS A 29 -2.98 -8.85 17.23
N TYR A 30 -4.05 -8.52 16.52
CA TYR A 30 -4.14 -7.35 15.64
C TYR A 30 -5.61 -7.00 15.42
N SER A 31 -5.87 -5.78 14.94
CA SER A 31 -7.23 -5.31 14.62
C SER A 31 -7.38 -4.97 13.14
N LYS A 32 -8.56 -4.57 12.73
CA LYS A 32 -8.84 -4.10 11.36
C LYS A 32 -7.99 -2.87 11.01
N GLU A 33 -7.86 -1.94 11.95
CA GLU A 33 -7.16 -0.67 11.81
C GLU A 33 -5.64 -0.85 11.65
N SER A 34 -5.12 -2.01 12.07
CA SER A 34 -3.70 -2.34 11.95
C SER A 34 -3.35 -3.11 10.67
N ILE A 35 -4.33 -3.37 9.79
CA ILE A 35 -4.13 -3.95 8.45
C ILE A 35 -4.18 -2.81 7.45
N VAL A 36 -3.02 -2.44 6.89
CA VAL A 36 -2.84 -1.21 6.13
C VAL A 36 -1.99 -1.42 4.88
N SER A 37 -2.03 -0.46 3.96
CA SER A 37 -1.07 -0.40 2.85
C SER A 37 0.35 -0.26 3.39
N ALA A 38 1.29 -1.08 2.91
CA ALA A 38 2.69 -1.00 3.31
C ALA A 38 3.38 0.28 2.83
N ALA A 39 2.82 0.95 1.84
CA ALA A 39 3.36 2.20 1.30
C ALA A 39 2.91 3.44 2.09
N SER A 40 1.62 3.52 2.45
CA SER A 40 1.05 4.75 3.02
C SER A 40 0.59 4.62 4.47
N GLY A 41 0.49 3.40 5.02
CA GLY A 41 -0.16 3.19 6.32
C GLY A 41 -1.68 3.39 6.30
N ALA A 42 -2.29 3.65 5.14
CA ALA A 42 -3.74 3.82 5.02
C ALA A 42 -4.46 2.45 4.98
N PRO A 43 -5.70 2.37 5.46
CA PRO A 43 -6.44 1.10 5.55
C PRO A 43 -6.99 0.59 4.21
N GLU A 44 -6.88 1.38 3.14
CA GLU A 44 -7.34 1.01 1.82
C GLU A 44 -6.43 -0.02 1.17
N LEU A 45 -7.03 -1.14 0.74
CA LEU A 45 -6.35 -2.22 0.04
C LEU A 45 -7.07 -2.55 -1.28
N ALA A 46 -6.32 -3.10 -2.22
CA ALA A 46 -6.80 -3.64 -3.50
C ALA A 46 -6.07 -4.96 -3.80
N PRO A 47 -6.52 -5.76 -4.75
CA PRO A 47 -5.73 -6.88 -5.25
C PRO A 47 -4.34 -6.42 -5.69
N ASN A 48 -3.32 -7.23 -5.45
CA ASN A 48 -1.92 -6.93 -5.76
C ASN A 48 -1.31 -5.72 -5.00
N THR A 49 -1.90 -5.33 -3.86
CA THR A 49 -1.31 -4.34 -2.94
C THR A 49 -0.30 -4.99 -2.01
N LEU A 50 0.84 -4.34 -1.79
CA LEU A 50 1.72 -4.65 -0.66
C LEU A 50 1.09 -4.11 0.61
N ALA A 51 0.80 -4.98 1.56
CA ALA A 51 0.09 -4.68 2.80
C ALA A 51 0.92 -5.07 4.02
N SER A 52 0.62 -4.43 5.15
CA SER A 52 1.21 -4.71 6.45
C SER A 52 0.14 -5.02 7.48
N ILE A 53 0.41 -6.00 8.34
CA ILE A 53 -0.31 -6.21 9.59
C ILE A 53 0.61 -5.77 10.72
N TYR A 54 0.17 -4.81 11.53
CA TYR A 54 0.83 -4.44 12.78
C TYR A 54 0.09 -5.06 13.96
N GLY A 55 0.84 -5.49 14.99
CA GLY A 55 0.22 -6.14 16.12
C GLY A 55 1.21 -6.69 17.13
N GLN A 56 0.79 -7.69 17.87
CA GLN A 56 1.63 -8.37 18.87
C GLN A 56 1.63 -9.88 18.61
N ASN A 57 2.73 -10.54 18.96
CA ASN A 57 2.88 -11.99 18.81
C ASN A 57 2.67 -12.49 17.37
N LEU A 58 2.97 -11.68 16.36
CA LEU A 58 2.73 -12.03 14.95
C LEU A 58 3.74 -13.07 14.44
N SER A 59 4.98 -13.01 14.93
CA SER A 59 6.05 -13.98 14.65
C SER A 59 6.94 -14.15 15.87
N TYR A 60 7.67 -15.27 15.95
CA TYR A 60 8.73 -15.47 16.95
C TYR A 60 10.09 -14.97 16.44
N VAL A 61 10.23 -14.77 15.15
CA VAL A 61 11.50 -14.36 14.51
C VAL A 61 11.29 -13.07 13.72
N THR A 62 12.38 -12.35 13.48
CA THR A 62 12.42 -11.24 12.53
C THR A 62 13.18 -11.69 11.28
N ARG A 63 12.50 -11.70 10.15
CA ARG A 63 13.08 -12.14 8.87
C ARG A 63 12.45 -11.38 7.69
N ALA A 64 13.29 -10.92 6.78
CA ALA A 64 12.90 -10.46 5.45
C ALA A 64 13.06 -11.59 4.44
N ILE A 65 12.31 -11.52 3.34
CA ILE A 65 12.49 -12.38 2.17
C ILE A 65 13.91 -12.23 1.61
N THR A 66 14.47 -13.34 1.17
CA THR A 66 15.78 -13.39 0.49
C THR A 66 15.65 -14.11 -0.85
N PRO A 67 16.61 -14.00 -1.75
CA PRO A 67 16.57 -14.72 -3.02
C PRO A 67 16.43 -16.25 -2.88
N SER A 68 16.91 -16.84 -1.78
CA SER A 68 16.78 -18.27 -1.49
C SER A 68 15.36 -18.70 -1.13
N ASP A 69 14.49 -17.78 -0.73
CA ASP A 69 13.08 -18.05 -0.45
C ASP A 69 12.22 -18.12 -1.72
N ILE A 70 12.78 -17.64 -2.85
CA ILE A 70 12.10 -17.60 -4.15
C ILE A 70 12.39 -18.89 -4.91
N LEU A 71 11.38 -19.74 -5.04
CA LEU A 71 11.51 -21.02 -5.73
C LEU A 71 10.82 -20.97 -7.08
N ALA A 72 11.57 -21.22 -8.16
CA ALA A 72 11.06 -21.20 -9.55
C ALA A 72 10.31 -19.90 -9.91
N GLY A 73 10.75 -18.75 -9.41
CA GLY A 73 10.11 -17.46 -9.66
C GLY A 73 8.84 -17.20 -8.84
N MET A 74 8.56 -18.05 -7.84
CA MET A 74 7.40 -17.93 -6.97
C MET A 74 7.78 -17.35 -5.61
N LEU A 75 6.98 -16.40 -5.14
CA LEU A 75 7.08 -15.84 -3.78
C LEU A 75 6.65 -16.86 -2.73
N PRO A 76 7.28 -16.89 -1.55
CA PRO A 76 6.90 -17.77 -0.46
C PRO A 76 5.58 -17.35 0.21
N VAL A 77 4.79 -18.32 0.64
CA VAL A 77 3.61 -18.11 1.50
C VAL A 77 3.94 -18.18 2.99
N SER A 78 5.17 -18.61 3.32
CA SER A 78 5.74 -18.58 4.66
C SER A 78 7.26 -18.41 4.53
N LEU A 79 7.86 -17.55 5.35
CA LEU A 79 9.31 -17.43 5.40
C LEU A 79 9.89 -18.53 6.28
N GLU A 80 11.01 -19.13 5.88
CA GLU A 80 11.62 -20.27 6.56
C GLU A 80 11.84 -19.97 8.06
N GLY A 81 11.45 -20.90 8.92
CA GLY A 81 11.60 -20.81 10.38
C GLY A 81 10.61 -19.84 11.05
N SER A 82 9.74 -19.13 10.31
CA SER A 82 8.77 -18.21 10.91
C SER A 82 7.47 -18.88 11.37
N GLY A 83 7.06 -19.95 10.70
CA GLY A 83 5.76 -20.59 10.93
C GLY A 83 4.55 -19.67 10.67
N VAL A 84 4.79 -18.49 10.04
CA VAL A 84 3.75 -17.48 9.79
C VAL A 84 3.14 -17.66 8.40
N GLN A 85 1.82 -17.58 8.34
CA GLN A 85 1.03 -17.54 7.11
C GLN A 85 -0.04 -16.46 7.25
N VAL A 86 -0.40 -15.81 6.15
CA VAL A 86 -1.53 -14.88 6.07
C VAL A 86 -2.51 -15.41 5.03
N THR A 87 -3.77 -15.50 5.37
CA THR A 87 -4.83 -15.81 4.39
C THR A 87 -5.66 -14.57 4.09
N VAL A 88 -6.03 -14.40 2.83
CA VAL A 88 -6.84 -13.29 2.32
C VAL A 88 -7.90 -13.87 1.39
N GLY A 89 -9.16 -13.84 1.79
CA GLY A 89 -10.26 -14.37 1.00
C GLY A 89 -10.11 -15.87 0.66
N GLY A 90 -9.45 -16.65 1.52
CA GLY A 90 -9.19 -18.08 1.32
C GLY A 90 -7.89 -18.40 0.56
N PHE A 91 -7.19 -17.41 0.01
CA PHE A 91 -5.88 -17.58 -0.61
C PHE A 91 -4.76 -17.18 0.34
N TYR A 92 -3.58 -17.75 0.20
CA TYR A 92 -2.40 -17.30 0.96
C TYR A 92 -1.87 -15.98 0.40
N GLY A 93 -1.62 -15.00 1.28
CA GLY A 93 -0.78 -13.84 0.98
C GLY A 93 0.70 -14.25 0.96
N HIS A 94 1.44 -13.80 -0.05
CA HIS A 94 2.87 -14.08 -0.15
C HIS A 94 3.66 -13.12 0.73
N LEU A 95 4.61 -13.66 1.52
CA LEU A 95 5.28 -12.91 2.57
C LEU A 95 6.57 -12.24 2.08
N TYR A 96 6.76 -10.99 2.51
CA TYR A 96 7.99 -10.22 2.29
C TYR A 96 8.79 -10.00 3.58
N PHE A 97 8.08 -9.93 4.72
CA PHE A 97 8.71 -9.66 6.02
C PHE A 97 7.83 -10.18 7.14
N VAL A 98 8.47 -10.69 8.19
CA VAL A 98 7.84 -11.06 9.47
C VAL A 98 8.67 -10.57 10.63
N SER A 99 7.99 -10.13 11.69
CA SER A 99 8.56 -9.83 13.00
C SER A 99 7.51 -10.01 14.09
N PRO A 100 7.85 -9.97 15.38
CA PRO A 100 6.86 -10.03 16.45
C PRO A 100 5.77 -8.96 16.37
N GLY A 101 6.07 -7.79 15.76
CA GLY A 101 5.17 -6.63 15.66
C GLY A 101 4.65 -6.31 14.27
N GLN A 102 5.19 -6.94 13.21
CA GLN A 102 4.84 -6.58 11.83
C GLN A 102 4.97 -7.77 10.87
N VAL A 103 4.00 -7.91 9.98
CA VAL A 103 4.07 -8.84 8.85
C VAL A 103 3.70 -8.11 7.56
N ASN A 104 4.59 -8.15 6.55
CA ASN A 104 4.34 -7.58 5.23
C ASN A 104 4.01 -8.70 4.25
N PHE A 105 2.94 -8.51 3.50
CA PHE A 105 2.45 -9.51 2.56
C PHE A 105 1.86 -8.88 1.30
N LEU A 106 1.80 -9.67 0.23
CA LEU A 106 1.11 -9.32 -0.99
C LEU A 106 -0.36 -9.78 -0.91
N VAL A 107 -1.29 -8.87 -1.11
CA VAL A 107 -2.71 -9.21 -1.33
C VAL A 107 -2.80 -9.97 -2.65
N PRO A 108 -3.39 -11.18 -2.69
CA PRO A 108 -3.47 -11.99 -3.90
C PRO A 108 -4.07 -11.22 -5.08
N PRO A 109 -3.42 -11.22 -6.26
CA PRO A 109 -3.86 -10.45 -7.42
C PRO A 109 -5.12 -11.00 -8.09
N ASN A 110 -5.43 -12.27 -7.85
CA ASN A 110 -6.58 -12.98 -8.41
C ASN A 110 -7.88 -12.78 -7.63
N LEU A 111 -7.86 -11.99 -6.55
CA LEU A 111 -9.06 -11.62 -5.81
C LEU A 111 -9.85 -10.55 -6.58
N LEU A 112 -11.17 -10.58 -6.39
CA LEU A 112 -12.05 -9.52 -6.87
C LEU A 112 -12.25 -8.45 -5.78
N PRO A 113 -12.54 -7.20 -6.16
CA PRO A 113 -12.98 -6.18 -5.23
C PRO A 113 -14.21 -6.62 -4.45
N GLY A 114 -14.28 -6.27 -3.18
CA GLY A 114 -15.36 -6.69 -2.29
C GLY A 114 -14.88 -7.01 -0.88
N GLU A 115 -15.76 -7.58 -0.07
CA GLU A 115 -15.41 -7.99 1.29
C GLU A 115 -14.63 -9.30 1.29
N VAL A 116 -13.49 -9.29 1.99
CA VAL A 116 -12.65 -10.48 2.21
C VAL A 116 -12.30 -10.59 3.69
N THR A 117 -11.97 -11.80 4.13
CA THR A 117 -11.41 -12.02 5.47
C THR A 117 -9.92 -12.15 5.37
N ILE A 118 -9.19 -11.42 6.23
CA ILE A 118 -7.74 -11.56 6.43
C ILE A 118 -7.50 -12.22 7.78
N GLN A 119 -6.65 -13.26 7.80
CA GLN A 119 -6.28 -13.95 9.03
C GLN A 119 -4.81 -14.35 8.99
N LEU A 120 -4.07 -13.99 10.04
CA LEU A 120 -2.71 -14.43 10.27
C LEU A 120 -2.72 -15.66 11.17
N ILE A 121 -1.92 -16.64 10.79
CA ILE A 121 -1.71 -17.91 11.51
C ILE A 121 -0.21 -18.01 11.80
N ARG A 122 0.15 -18.27 13.05
CA ARG A 122 1.53 -18.54 13.47
C ARG A 122 1.61 -19.91 14.12
N GLU A 123 2.38 -20.83 13.53
CA GLU A 123 2.54 -22.21 14.03
C GLU A 123 1.20 -22.88 14.38
N GLY A 124 0.22 -22.78 13.49
CA GLY A 124 -1.11 -23.33 13.66
C GLY A 124 -2.03 -22.54 14.61
N THR A 125 -1.52 -21.53 15.32
CA THR A 125 -2.33 -20.65 16.18
C THR A 125 -2.86 -19.48 15.36
N ALA A 126 -4.18 -19.42 15.19
CA ALA A 126 -4.85 -18.37 14.42
C ALA A 126 -5.08 -17.12 15.27
N GLY A 127 -4.75 -15.96 14.72
CA GLY A 127 -5.17 -14.65 15.19
C GLY A 127 -6.62 -14.33 14.82
N PRO A 128 -7.10 -13.09 15.08
CA PRO A 128 -8.44 -12.66 14.71
C PRO A 128 -8.69 -12.78 13.19
N ALA A 129 -9.87 -13.25 12.81
CA ALA A 129 -10.35 -13.20 11.43
C ALA A 129 -10.97 -11.82 11.19
N VAL A 130 -10.33 -10.99 10.40
CA VAL A 130 -10.70 -9.57 10.21
C VAL A 130 -11.32 -9.38 8.82
N ARG A 131 -12.49 -8.77 8.76
CA ARG A 131 -13.15 -8.41 7.50
C ARG A 131 -12.65 -7.05 7.02
N VAL A 132 -12.11 -7.01 5.80
CA VAL A 132 -11.70 -5.81 5.08
C VAL A 132 -12.40 -5.74 3.73
N ARG A 133 -12.52 -4.54 3.17
CA ARG A 133 -13.05 -4.33 1.83
C ARG A 133 -11.92 -4.00 0.87
N LEU A 134 -11.72 -4.85 -0.14
CA LEU A 134 -10.82 -4.54 -1.26
C LEU A 134 -11.53 -3.62 -2.24
N LYS A 135 -10.82 -2.58 -2.70
CA LYS A 135 -11.24 -1.67 -3.78
C LYS A 135 -10.69 -2.18 -5.12
N ASP A 136 -11.18 -1.63 -6.26
CA ASP A 136 -10.59 -1.88 -7.58
C ASP A 136 -9.15 -1.42 -7.66
N ALA A 137 -8.87 -0.27 -7.05
CA ALA A 137 -7.54 0.28 -6.83
C ALA A 137 -7.50 1.00 -5.48
N ALA A 138 -6.35 0.99 -4.84
CA ALA A 138 -6.04 1.71 -3.60
C ALA A 138 -4.63 2.32 -3.74
N PRO A 139 -4.49 3.39 -4.56
CA PRO A 139 -3.19 3.98 -4.88
C PRO A 139 -2.45 4.43 -3.63
N ALA A 140 -1.20 4.06 -3.50
CA ALA A 140 -0.35 4.51 -2.41
C ALA A 140 1.10 4.67 -2.91
N LEU A 141 1.67 5.86 -2.74
CA LEU A 141 3.10 6.10 -2.97
C LEU A 141 3.90 5.58 -1.79
N PHE A 142 5.02 4.92 -2.07
CA PHE A 142 6.03 4.68 -1.04
C PHE A 142 6.65 6.02 -0.61
N GLN A 143 7.14 6.05 0.62
CA GLN A 143 7.61 7.27 1.28
C GLN A 143 9.06 7.13 1.64
N LEU A 144 9.84 8.19 1.43
CA LEU A 144 11.19 8.33 1.94
C LEU A 144 11.14 8.68 3.44
N ASP A 145 10.20 9.57 3.79
CA ASP A 145 9.86 10.01 5.14
C ASP A 145 8.36 10.37 5.19
N SER A 146 7.89 10.93 6.30
CA SER A 146 6.48 11.27 6.51
C SER A 146 5.92 12.34 5.56
N ARG A 147 6.74 13.02 4.77
CA ARG A 147 6.34 14.12 3.88
C ARG A 147 6.81 13.94 2.44
N THR A 148 7.81 13.09 2.20
CA THR A 148 8.48 12.97 0.91
C THR A 148 8.14 11.64 0.24
N ALA A 149 7.63 11.71 -0.99
CA ALA A 149 7.40 10.53 -1.80
C ALA A 149 8.73 9.87 -2.19
N LEU A 150 8.80 8.55 -2.13
CA LEU A 150 9.96 7.81 -2.62
C LEU A 150 10.00 7.90 -4.15
N ALA A 151 11.00 8.57 -4.66
CA ALA A 151 11.26 8.72 -6.08
C ALA A 151 12.76 8.54 -6.38
N SER A 152 13.05 8.13 -7.61
CA SER A 152 14.42 7.97 -8.10
C SER A 152 14.60 8.72 -9.41
N HIS A 153 15.80 9.26 -9.65
CA HIS A 153 16.17 9.82 -10.94
C HIS A 153 16.27 8.73 -12.00
N HIS A 154 15.95 9.08 -13.24
CA HIS A 154 16.19 8.21 -14.39
C HIS A 154 17.31 8.80 -15.26
N PRO A 155 18.31 7.98 -15.69
CA PRO A 155 18.34 6.51 -15.68
C PRO A 155 19.18 5.89 -14.54
N ASP A 156 19.78 6.66 -13.67
CA ASP A 156 20.81 6.19 -12.71
C ASP A 156 20.24 5.64 -11.39
N TYR A 157 18.91 5.77 -11.17
CA TYR A 157 18.18 5.33 -9.98
C TYR A 157 18.65 5.99 -8.67
N SER A 158 19.42 7.07 -8.72
CA SER A 158 19.75 7.83 -7.53
C SER A 158 18.49 8.42 -6.88
N LEU A 159 18.50 8.55 -5.57
CA LEU A 159 17.36 9.01 -4.80
C LEU A 159 17.04 10.48 -5.10
N VAL A 160 15.75 10.79 -5.30
CA VAL A 160 15.26 12.18 -5.32
C VAL A 160 15.08 12.63 -3.86
N SER A 161 15.79 13.67 -3.46
CA SER A 161 15.79 14.24 -2.11
C SER A 161 15.95 15.76 -2.17
N ASP A 162 15.92 16.42 -1.01
CA ASP A 162 16.20 17.88 -0.92
C ASP A 162 17.61 18.23 -1.39
N GLU A 163 18.59 17.32 -1.19
CA GLU A 163 19.98 17.49 -1.65
C GLU A 163 20.14 17.19 -3.16
N ALA A 164 19.27 16.35 -3.70
CA ALA A 164 19.26 15.95 -5.11
C ALA A 164 17.84 16.03 -5.68
N PRO A 165 17.26 17.23 -5.83
CA PRO A 165 15.88 17.40 -6.27
C PRO A 165 15.70 17.07 -7.75
N ALA A 166 14.49 16.63 -8.11
CA ALA A 166 14.09 16.51 -9.50
C ALA A 166 14.08 17.88 -10.20
N ARG A 167 14.13 17.88 -11.55
CA ARG A 167 14.14 19.13 -12.34
C ARG A 167 13.11 19.05 -13.46
N PRO A 168 12.47 20.17 -13.84
CA PRO A 168 11.63 20.25 -15.02
C PRO A 168 12.29 19.65 -16.26
N GLY A 169 11.51 18.96 -17.09
CA GLY A 169 11.97 18.25 -18.28
C GLY A 169 12.73 16.95 -18.03
N ARG A 170 13.08 16.61 -16.79
CA ARG A 170 13.79 15.36 -16.45
C ARG A 170 12.79 14.27 -16.04
N TRP A 171 13.21 13.02 -16.23
CA TRP A 171 12.43 11.85 -15.84
C TRP A 171 12.77 11.41 -14.42
N VAL A 172 11.73 11.07 -13.66
CA VAL A 172 11.83 10.39 -12.36
C VAL A 172 10.98 9.13 -12.37
N LEU A 173 11.33 8.20 -11.50
CA LEU A 173 10.58 6.97 -11.23
C LEU A 173 9.90 7.12 -9.87
N LEU A 174 8.58 7.03 -9.85
CA LEU A 174 7.81 6.98 -8.62
C LEU A 174 7.51 5.53 -8.28
N TRP A 175 7.56 5.21 -7.00
CA TRP A 175 7.32 3.88 -6.49
C TRP A 175 6.00 3.84 -5.73
N ALA A 176 5.13 2.91 -6.08
CA ALA A 176 3.77 2.84 -5.56
C ALA A 176 3.29 1.39 -5.40
N THR A 177 2.14 1.22 -4.76
CA THR A 177 1.39 -0.03 -4.71
C THR A 177 -0.10 0.24 -4.89
N GLY A 178 -0.89 -0.82 -5.17
CA GLY A 178 -2.34 -0.74 -5.19
C GLY A 178 -2.95 0.00 -6.39
N LEU A 179 -2.25 0.13 -7.52
CA LEU A 179 -2.75 0.88 -8.68
C LEU A 179 -3.82 0.13 -9.50
N GLY A 180 -4.16 -1.12 -9.13
CA GLY A 180 -5.17 -1.90 -9.81
C GLY A 180 -4.63 -2.88 -10.84
N ALA A 181 -5.50 -3.35 -11.74
CA ALA A 181 -5.20 -4.38 -12.72
C ALA A 181 -4.17 -3.94 -13.76
N VAL A 182 -3.41 -4.92 -14.28
CA VAL A 182 -2.33 -4.72 -15.27
C VAL A 182 -2.48 -5.69 -16.44
N THR A 183 -1.90 -5.33 -17.58
CA THR A 183 -1.81 -6.18 -18.77
C THR A 183 -0.34 -6.33 -19.17
N PRO A 184 0.19 -7.58 -19.27
CA PRO A 184 -0.46 -8.85 -18.94
C PRO A 184 -0.81 -8.92 -17.44
N PRO A 185 -1.82 -9.74 -17.04
CA PRO A 185 -2.26 -9.86 -15.65
C PRO A 185 -1.14 -10.33 -14.73
N ALA A 186 -1.12 -9.78 -13.51
CA ALA A 186 -0.28 -10.30 -12.44
C ALA A 186 -0.76 -11.71 -12.06
N LEU A 187 0.16 -12.67 -12.00
CA LEU A 187 -0.15 -14.05 -11.64
C LEU A 187 0.06 -14.26 -10.14
N TYR A 188 -0.77 -15.14 -9.57
CA TYR A 188 -0.72 -15.45 -8.14
C TYR A 188 0.63 -16.02 -7.73
N GLY A 189 1.35 -15.31 -6.89
CA GLY A 189 2.65 -15.66 -6.34
C GLY A 189 3.83 -15.59 -7.32
N GLU A 190 3.61 -15.32 -8.58
CA GLU A 190 4.67 -15.21 -9.57
C GLU A 190 5.33 -13.83 -9.54
N ILE A 191 6.65 -13.81 -9.61
CA ILE A 191 7.42 -12.57 -9.76
C ILE A 191 7.39 -12.16 -11.24
N PRO A 192 6.90 -10.95 -11.57
CA PRO A 192 6.82 -10.51 -12.96
C PRO A 192 8.21 -10.36 -13.57
N THR A 193 8.48 -11.07 -14.67
CA THR A 193 9.75 -10.97 -15.41
C THR A 193 9.71 -9.86 -16.47
N ARG A 194 8.53 -9.32 -16.78
CA ARG A 194 8.29 -8.28 -17.78
C ARG A 194 7.45 -7.16 -17.21
N ALA A 195 7.59 -5.98 -17.82
CA ALA A 195 6.72 -4.85 -17.52
C ALA A 195 5.26 -5.19 -17.89
N ALA A 196 4.33 -4.89 -16.96
CA ALA A 196 2.90 -5.02 -17.16
C ALA A 196 2.24 -3.67 -16.90
N ARG A 197 1.67 -3.05 -17.93
CA ARG A 197 1.07 -1.71 -17.85
C ARG A 197 -0.28 -1.75 -17.15
N LEU A 198 -0.67 -0.65 -16.51
CA LEU A 198 -2.03 -0.50 -15.99
C LEU A 198 -3.05 -0.75 -17.11
N GLU A 199 -4.06 -1.56 -16.83
CA GLU A 199 -5.13 -1.87 -17.78
C GLU A 199 -5.98 -0.62 -18.09
N ASN A 200 -6.30 0.16 -17.05
CA ASN A 200 -7.10 1.39 -17.17
C ASN A 200 -6.23 2.65 -17.12
N LEU A 201 -5.23 2.71 -18.00
CA LEU A 201 -4.25 3.80 -18.04
C LEU A 201 -4.86 5.17 -18.38
N ASP A 202 -5.98 5.21 -19.08
CA ASP A 202 -6.79 6.40 -19.38
C ASP A 202 -7.45 7.01 -18.13
N LYS A 203 -7.70 6.20 -17.10
CA LYS A 203 -8.23 6.61 -15.79
C LYS A 203 -7.14 6.87 -14.74
N PHE A 204 -5.88 6.70 -15.12
CA PHE A 204 -4.75 6.97 -14.24
C PHE A 204 -4.22 8.40 -14.42
N LYS A 205 -3.99 9.09 -13.30
CA LYS A 205 -3.44 10.46 -13.28
C LYS A 205 -2.38 10.58 -12.19
N VAL A 206 -1.38 11.40 -12.48
CA VAL A 206 -0.48 11.97 -11.48
C VAL A 206 -0.89 13.42 -11.30
N LEU A 207 -1.07 13.85 -10.06
CA LEU A 207 -1.39 15.25 -9.73
C LEU A 207 -0.16 15.88 -9.07
N LEU A 208 0.16 17.10 -9.49
CA LEU A 208 1.10 17.98 -8.81
C LEU A 208 0.33 19.22 -8.36
N ASP A 209 0.31 19.51 -7.06
CA ASP A 209 -0.50 20.56 -6.42
C ASP A 209 -1.98 20.53 -6.91
N GLY A 210 -2.54 19.32 -7.00
CA GLY A 210 -3.90 19.09 -7.46
C GLY A 210 -4.10 19.18 -8.98
N THR A 211 -3.11 19.63 -9.74
CA THR A 211 -3.19 19.76 -11.20
C THR A 211 -2.75 18.46 -11.88
N PRO A 212 -3.58 17.87 -12.75
CA PRO A 212 -3.20 16.69 -13.50
C PRO A 212 -2.00 16.96 -14.42
N VAL A 213 -0.98 16.11 -14.32
CA VAL A 213 0.15 16.12 -15.24
C VAL A 213 -0.30 15.66 -16.62
N PRO A 214 0.13 16.33 -17.74
CA PRO A 214 -0.17 15.91 -19.09
C PRO A 214 0.18 14.44 -19.33
N ARG A 215 -0.67 13.75 -20.10
CA ARG A 215 -0.53 12.30 -20.34
C ARG A 215 0.80 11.92 -20.98
N GLU A 216 1.32 12.76 -21.85
CA GLU A 216 2.62 12.61 -22.53
C GLU A 216 3.82 12.65 -21.54
N ASN A 217 3.64 13.21 -20.36
CA ASN A 217 4.65 13.21 -19.31
C ASN A 217 4.67 11.91 -18.49
N ILE A 218 3.71 10.98 -18.75
CA ILE A 218 3.68 9.67 -18.09
C ILE A 218 4.13 8.61 -19.10
N GLY A 219 5.43 8.31 -19.12
CA GLY A 219 6.02 7.33 -20.06
C GLY A 219 5.63 5.89 -19.76
N TYR A 220 5.47 5.57 -18.48
CA TYR A 220 5.07 4.25 -18.00
C TYR A 220 4.26 4.39 -16.73
N ALA A 221 3.27 3.52 -16.55
CA ALA A 221 2.65 3.23 -15.25
C ALA A 221 2.21 1.76 -15.26
N GLY A 222 2.68 0.97 -14.29
CA GLY A 222 2.42 -0.46 -14.22
C GLY A 222 3.33 -1.17 -13.22
N LEU A 223 3.34 -2.51 -13.22
CA LEU A 223 4.20 -3.31 -12.36
C LEU A 223 5.67 -3.15 -12.74
N ALA A 224 6.50 -2.99 -11.73
CA ALA A 224 7.95 -3.04 -11.88
C ALA A 224 8.38 -4.49 -12.14
N PRO A 225 9.22 -4.77 -13.16
CA PRO A 225 9.81 -6.09 -13.34
C PRO A 225 10.58 -6.52 -12.08
N SER A 226 10.55 -7.81 -11.78
CA SER A 226 11.18 -8.45 -10.62
C SER A 226 10.56 -8.14 -9.24
N TRP A 227 9.45 -7.39 -9.19
CA TRP A 227 8.80 -7.02 -7.92
C TRP A 227 7.28 -7.16 -8.00
N SER A 228 6.72 -8.17 -7.35
CA SER A 228 5.26 -8.32 -7.27
C SER A 228 4.67 -7.28 -6.32
N GLY A 229 3.57 -6.65 -6.73
CA GLY A 229 2.89 -5.62 -5.93
C GLY A 229 3.56 -4.24 -5.92
N LEU A 230 4.79 -4.11 -6.47
CA LEU A 230 5.44 -2.83 -6.66
C LEU A 230 5.10 -2.27 -8.05
N TYR A 231 4.55 -1.06 -8.06
CA TYR A 231 4.26 -0.32 -9.29
C TYR A 231 5.30 0.78 -9.48
N GLN A 232 5.68 0.97 -10.74
CA GLN A 232 6.59 2.01 -11.19
C GLN A 232 5.82 2.98 -12.08
N ILE A 233 6.02 4.29 -11.86
CA ILE A 233 5.51 5.34 -12.73
C ILE A 233 6.70 6.15 -13.23
N ASN A 234 6.92 6.19 -14.56
CA ASN A 234 7.93 7.05 -15.16
C ASN A 234 7.27 8.39 -15.46
N LEU A 235 7.64 9.40 -14.67
CA LEU A 235 7.11 10.75 -14.75
C LEU A 235 8.17 11.71 -15.28
N LYS A 236 7.88 12.41 -16.38
CA LYS A 236 8.64 13.58 -16.81
C LYS A 236 8.11 14.78 -16.04
N ILE A 237 8.96 15.46 -15.30
CA ILE A 237 8.56 16.63 -14.52
C ILE A 237 8.13 17.74 -15.49
N PRO A 238 6.90 18.27 -15.38
CA PRO A 238 6.43 19.37 -16.24
C PRO A 238 7.22 20.65 -16.01
N ASP A 239 7.34 21.50 -17.05
CA ASP A 239 8.06 22.76 -16.95
C ASP A 239 7.38 23.78 -16.01
N TYR A 240 6.09 23.59 -15.72
CA TYR A 240 5.34 24.42 -14.78
C TYR A 240 5.43 23.93 -13.32
N ALA A 241 6.10 22.82 -13.05
CA ALA A 241 6.21 22.32 -11.69
C ALA A 241 6.94 23.35 -10.81
N GLY A 242 6.24 23.82 -9.76
CA GLY A 242 6.81 24.65 -8.72
C GLY A 242 7.77 23.90 -7.81
N PRO A 243 8.35 24.56 -6.81
CA PRO A 243 9.19 23.90 -5.81
C PRO A 243 8.33 22.97 -4.95
N ASP A 244 8.82 21.75 -4.73
CA ASP A 244 8.25 20.74 -3.82
C ASP A 244 6.73 20.56 -3.89
N PRO A 245 6.15 20.33 -5.10
CA PRO A 245 4.70 20.20 -5.24
C PRO A 245 4.18 19.00 -4.44
N GLU A 246 2.96 19.12 -3.92
CA GLU A 246 2.23 17.94 -3.44
C GLU A 246 2.02 16.97 -4.58
N ILE A 247 2.36 15.69 -4.35
CA ILE A 247 2.18 14.65 -5.36
C ILE A 247 1.10 13.65 -4.93
N ARG A 248 0.17 13.36 -5.83
CA ARG A 248 -0.85 12.35 -5.63
C ARG A 248 -1.04 11.49 -6.87
N LEU A 249 -1.45 10.25 -6.65
CA LEU A 249 -1.86 9.31 -7.70
C LEU A 249 -3.38 9.15 -7.67
N VAL A 250 -4.00 9.10 -8.84
CA VAL A 250 -5.42 8.79 -9.00
C VAL A 250 -5.54 7.59 -9.93
N ALA A 251 -6.28 6.56 -9.50
CA ALA A 251 -6.63 5.40 -10.32
C ALA A 251 -8.14 5.17 -10.26
N GLY A 252 -8.83 5.48 -11.36
CA GLY A 252 -10.29 5.52 -11.40
C GLY A 252 -10.85 6.59 -10.46
N GLU A 253 -11.67 6.18 -9.50
CA GLU A 253 -12.28 7.05 -8.49
C GLU A 253 -11.45 7.16 -7.20
N ASN A 254 -10.36 6.40 -7.08
CA ASN A 254 -9.57 6.33 -5.87
C ASN A 254 -8.29 7.17 -6.02
N ALA A 255 -7.96 7.91 -4.96
CA ALA A 255 -6.74 8.71 -4.90
C ALA A 255 -5.83 8.25 -3.75
N SER A 256 -4.52 8.41 -3.93
CA SER A 256 -3.56 8.20 -2.83
C SER A 256 -3.79 9.22 -1.70
N PRO A 257 -3.39 8.91 -0.46
CA PRO A 257 -3.38 9.89 0.62
C PRO A 257 -2.71 11.20 0.21
N ALA A 258 -3.19 12.31 0.75
CA ALA A 258 -2.63 13.64 0.57
C ALA A 258 -1.41 13.85 1.49
N GLY A 259 -0.63 14.91 1.24
CA GLY A 259 0.43 15.40 2.12
C GLY A 259 1.84 15.03 1.71
N LEU A 260 2.03 14.12 0.73
CA LEU A 260 3.37 13.81 0.22
C LEU A 260 3.81 14.85 -0.81
N ARG A 261 5.09 15.21 -0.76
CA ARG A 261 5.73 16.13 -1.69
C ARG A 261 6.79 15.41 -2.52
N LEU A 262 7.04 15.93 -3.70
CA LEU A 262 8.15 15.52 -4.54
C LEU A 262 9.17 16.64 -4.55
N PRO A 263 10.42 16.45 -4.04
CA PRO A 263 11.44 17.46 -4.12
C PRO A 263 11.72 17.86 -5.57
N VAL A 264 11.43 19.10 -5.94
CA VAL A 264 11.64 19.67 -7.28
C VAL A 264 12.33 21.03 -7.13
N LEU A 265 13.39 21.21 -7.88
CA LEU A 265 14.06 22.52 -8.03
C LEU A 265 13.79 23.02 -9.45
N PRO A 266 12.93 24.08 -9.60
CA PRO A 266 12.64 24.70 -10.91
C PRO A 266 13.84 25.31 -11.61
#